data_c061315b5e9d6cefdb36d5b466194bd7
#
_entry.id   c061315b5e9d6cefdb36d5b466194bd7
#
_cell.length_a   1.000
_cell.length_b   1.000
_cell.length_c   1.000
_cell.angle_alpha   90.00
_cell.angle_beta   90.00
_cell.angle_gamma   90.00
#
_symmetry.space_group_name_H-M   'P 1'
#
loop_
_entity.id
_entity.type
_entity.pdbx_description
1 polymer ?
#
loop_
_entity_poly.entity_id
_entity_poly.type
_entity_poly.pdbx_seq_one_letter_code
_entity_poly.pdbx_strand_id
1 'polypeptide(L)'
;FNLYSSLGVMKNLDELIEHDAGFDRNDFFTTALDAGKYDGHQCALPYETVPVLLFVNKSLLAKEQIEVPGEDWTWDDMYEICRKITKDVNGDGLLDQFGTYNYSWRNADYTSGGRFYDGDQQQLPFTDSHVLDAIKYMKRLNDLNQGQSVTQEDFNKGNVAFMPLTFAEYRTYKTYPYRIKKYTR
;
A
#
# COMPACT_ATOMS: atom_id res chain seq x y z
N PHE A 1 -10.06 8.13 -16.71
CA PHE A 1 -11.41 8.49 -16.32
C PHE A 1 -11.62 10.00 -16.42
N ASN A 2 -10.95 10.84 -15.61
CA ASN A 2 -11.15 12.29 -15.53
C ASN A 2 -11.06 13.01 -16.89
N LEU A 3 -10.07 12.65 -17.73
CA LEU A 3 -9.92 13.24 -19.06
C LEU A 3 -11.16 13.00 -19.95
N TYR A 4 -11.69 11.78 -19.98
CA TYR A 4 -12.87 11.49 -20.80
C TYR A 4 -14.14 12.13 -20.24
N SER A 5 -14.23 12.23 -18.91
CA SER A 5 -15.35 12.93 -18.26
C SER A 5 -15.34 14.43 -18.60
N SER A 6 -14.15 15.08 -18.54
CA SER A 6 -14.00 16.50 -18.87
C SER A 6 -14.29 16.83 -20.35
N LEU A 7 -14.11 15.84 -21.24
CA LEU A 7 -14.45 15.96 -22.65
C LEU A 7 -15.93 15.64 -22.96
N GLY A 8 -16.74 15.35 -21.95
CA GLY A 8 -18.15 14.99 -22.11
C GLY A 8 -18.40 13.65 -22.80
N VAL A 9 -17.37 12.77 -22.83
CA VAL A 9 -17.49 11.43 -23.45
C VAL A 9 -18.20 10.45 -22.51
N MET A 10 -18.07 10.67 -21.19
CA MET A 10 -18.72 9.83 -20.18
C MET A 10 -20.15 10.30 -19.96
N LYS A 11 -21.06 9.34 -19.88
CA LYS A 11 -22.47 9.61 -19.59
C LYS A 11 -22.67 9.89 -18.11
N ASN A 12 -23.48 10.92 -17.79
CA ASN A 12 -24.02 11.08 -16.44
C ASN A 12 -25.01 9.93 -16.15
N LEU A 13 -24.77 9.20 -15.07
CA LEU A 13 -25.53 8.03 -14.65
C LEU A 13 -26.58 8.36 -13.58
N ASP A 14 -26.62 9.58 -13.04
CA ASP A 14 -27.48 9.92 -11.89
C ASP A 14 -28.96 9.58 -12.15
N GLU A 15 -29.50 10.00 -13.29
CA GLU A 15 -30.90 9.69 -13.64
C GLU A 15 -31.15 8.18 -13.80
N LEU A 16 -30.19 7.44 -14.34
CA LEU A 16 -30.34 5.99 -14.49
C LEU A 16 -30.34 5.30 -13.14
N ILE A 17 -29.47 5.75 -12.23
CA ILE A 17 -29.37 5.24 -10.85
C ILE A 17 -30.66 5.55 -10.06
N GLU A 18 -31.21 6.76 -10.21
CA GLU A 18 -32.44 7.17 -9.51
C GLU A 18 -33.68 6.38 -9.96
N HIS A 19 -33.73 5.95 -11.22
CA HIS A 19 -34.85 5.21 -11.78
C HIS A 19 -34.68 3.68 -11.71
N ASP A 20 -33.50 3.18 -11.29
CA ASP A 20 -33.24 1.76 -11.13
C ASP A 20 -33.54 1.31 -9.68
N ALA A 21 -34.72 0.72 -9.50
CA ALA A 21 -35.13 0.17 -8.19
C ALA A 21 -34.23 -0.99 -7.68
N GLY A 22 -33.40 -1.57 -8.54
CA GLY A 22 -32.44 -2.62 -8.19
C GLY A 22 -31.08 -2.10 -7.77
N PHE A 23 -30.82 -0.79 -7.93
CA PHE A 23 -29.52 -0.22 -7.56
C PHE A 23 -29.53 0.25 -6.09
N ASP A 24 -28.67 -0.39 -5.27
CA ASP A 24 -28.43 0.06 -3.89
C ASP A 24 -27.02 0.63 -3.76
N ARG A 25 -26.90 1.91 -3.39
CA ARG A 25 -25.63 2.58 -3.13
C ARG A 25 -24.87 1.93 -1.96
N ASN A 26 -25.57 1.28 -1.03
CA ASN A 26 -24.97 0.62 0.14
C ASN A 26 -24.24 -0.69 -0.21
N ASP A 27 -24.47 -1.23 -1.41
CA ASP A 27 -23.72 -2.40 -1.91
C ASP A 27 -22.27 -2.06 -2.30
N PHE A 28 -21.93 -0.76 -2.31
CA PHE A 28 -20.62 -0.28 -2.72
C PHE A 28 -19.89 0.38 -1.56
N PHE A 29 -18.58 0.25 -1.55
CA PHE A 29 -17.75 1.12 -0.71
C PHE A 29 -17.88 2.57 -1.18
N THR A 30 -18.17 3.48 -0.26
CA THR A 30 -18.40 4.91 -0.57
C THR A 30 -17.22 5.51 -1.35
N THR A 31 -15.98 5.21 -0.91
CA THR A 31 -14.75 5.67 -1.59
C THR A 31 -14.65 5.16 -3.03
N ALA A 32 -15.14 3.95 -3.31
CA ALA A 32 -15.13 3.39 -4.65
C ALA A 32 -16.18 4.05 -5.56
N LEU A 33 -17.38 4.33 -5.04
CA LEU A 33 -18.40 5.11 -5.76
C LEU A 33 -17.89 6.54 -6.05
N ASP A 34 -17.32 7.20 -5.07
CA ASP A 34 -16.81 8.57 -5.21
C ASP A 34 -15.69 8.67 -6.25
N ALA A 35 -14.87 7.63 -6.38
CA ALA A 35 -13.86 7.56 -7.45
C ALA A 35 -14.46 7.56 -8.87
N GLY A 36 -15.73 7.20 -9.01
CA GLY A 36 -16.50 7.25 -10.28
C GLY A 36 -17.25 8.56 -10.52
N LYS A 37 -17.09 9.56 -9.65
CA LYS A 37 -17.70 10.89 -9.83
C LYS A 37 -16.78 11.85 -10.58
N TYR A 38 -17.41 12.71 -11.35
CA TYR A 38 -16.80 13.87 -11.99
C TYR A 38 -17.74 15.06 -11.89
N ASP A 39 -17.25 16.19 -11.41
CA ASP A 39 -18.03 17.42 -11.18
C ASP A 39 -19.35 17.17 -10.39
N GLY A 40 -19.26 16.33 -9.36
CA GLY A 40 -20.40 15.96 -8.50
C GLY A 40 -21.34 14.89 -9.07
N HIS A 41 -21.19 14.51 -10.35
CA HIS A 41 -22.04 13.54 -11.04
C HIS A 41 -21.41 12.16 -11.11
N GLN A 42 -22.19 11.11 -10.94
CA GLN A 42 -21.73 9.73 -11.12
C GLN A 42 -21.58 9.44 -12.63
N CYS A 43 -20.34 9.22 -13.08
CA CYS A 43 -20.01 8.95 -14.47
C CYS A 43 -19.45 7.55 -14.70
N ALA A 44 -19.11 6.83 -13.64
CA ALA A 44 -18.68 5.44 -13.69
C ALA A 44 -19.09 4.71 -12.42
N LEU A 45 -19.30 3.39 -12.52
CA LEU A 45 -19.55 2.52 -11.35
C LEU A 45 -18.37 1.60 -11.14
N PRO A 46 -17.95 1.36 -9.87
CA PRO A 46 -16.90 0.40 -9.57
C PRO A 46 -17.43 -1.02 -9.76
N TYR A 47 -16.69 -1.86 -10.45
CA TYR A 47 -16.99 -3.28 -10.58
C TYR A 47 -16.07 -4.14 -9.70
N GLU A 48 -14.95 -3.59 -9.26
CA GLU A 48 -13.97 -4.24 -8.41
C GLU A 48 -13.24 -3.20 -7.57
N THR A 49 -12.95 -3.57 -6.32
CA THR A 49 -12.07 -2.80 -5.43
C THR A 49 -10.88 -3.66 -5.07
N VAL A 50 -9.68 -3.16 -5.35
CA VAL A 50 -8.43 -3.90 -5.09
C VAL A 50 -7.66 -3.17 -3.99
N PRO A 51 -7.79 -3.60 -2.72
CA PRO A 51 -7.03 -2.99 -1.62
C PRO A 51 -5.54 -3.32 -1.75
N VAL A 52 -4.71 -2.35 -1.40
CA VAL A 52 -3.28 -2.58 -1.12
C VAL A 52 -3.15 -2.85 0.38
N LEU A 53 -2.57 -3.99 0.73
CA LEU A 53 -2.38 -4.44 2.10
C LEU A 53 -0.89 -4.56 2.39
N LEU A 54 -0.49 -4.29 3.62
CA LEU A 54 0.87 -4.52 4.08
C LEU A 54 0.98 -5.95 4.63
N PHE A 55 1.70 -6.80 3.92
CA PHE A 55 1.96 -8.18 4.32
C PHE A 55 3.13 -8.24 5.28
N VAL A 56 3.00 -9.07 6.30
CA VAL A 56 3.99 -9.26 7.36
C VAL A 56 4.52 -10.69 7.31
N ASN A 57 5.84 -10.85 7.28
CA ASN A 57 6.52 -12.14 7.37
C ASN A 57 6.62 -12.59 8.83
N LYS A 58 5.57 -13.24 9.31
CA LYS A 58 5.49 -13.73 10.70
C LYS A 58 6.62 -14.69 11.07
N SER A 59 7.09 -15.51 10.12
CA SER A 59 8.17 -16.48 10.37
C SER A 59 9.51 -15.78 10.59
N LEU A 60 9.79 -14.70 9.85
CA LEU A 60 10.98 -13.91 10.04
C LEU A 60 10.93 -13.16 11.38
N LEU A 61 9.81 -12.53 11.72
CA LEU A 61 9.62 -11.86 13.00
C LEU A 61 9.81 -12.83 14.16
N ALA A 62 9.19 -14.01 14.09
CA ALA A 62 9.32 -15.04 15.12
C ALA A 62 10.78 -15.55 15.28
N LYS A 63 11.51 -15.74 14.17
CA LYS A 63 12.92 -16.10 14.17
C LYS A 63 13.76 -15.06 14.93
N GLU A 64 13.42 -13.78 14.77
CA GLU A 64 14.12 -12.66 15.40
C GLU A 64 13.54 -12.28 16.78
N GLN A 65 12.60 -13.08 17.30
CA GLN A 65 11.93 -12.86 18.59
C GLN A 65 11.20 -11.50 18.66
N ILE A 66 10.65 -11.08 17.53
CA ILE A 66 9.85 -9.86 17.40
C ILE A 66 8.38 -10.25 17.34
N GLU A 67 7.57 -9.65 18.18
CA GLU A 67 6.13 -9.84 18.13
C GLU A 67 5.53 -9.17 16.89
N VAL A 68 4.49 -9.79 16.33
CA VAL A 68 3.71 -9.16 15.26
C VAL A 68 2.97 -7.96 15.87
N PRO A 69 3.10 -6.75 15.29
CA PRO A 69 2.45 -5.58 15.85
C PRO A 69 0.93 -5.74 15.91
N GLY A 70 0.31 -5.16 16.94
CA GLY A 70 -1.15 -5.08 17.09
C GLY A 70 -1.79 -4.10 16.12
N GLU A 71 -3.08 -3.78 16.34
CA GLU A 71 -3.84 -2.89 15.45
C GLU A 71 -3.41 -1.42 15.57
N ASP A 72 -2.86 -1.02 16.71
CA ASP A 72 -2.50 0.38 17.03
C ASP A 72 -1.06 0.75 16.67
N TRP A 73 -0.36 -0.07 15.89
CA TRP A 73 1.03 0.18 15.56
C TRP A 73 1.24 1.41 14.68
N THR A 74 2.38 2.05 14.87
CA THR A 74 2.76 3.32 14.25
C THR A 74 3.89 3.14 13.23
N TRP A 75 4.23 4.20 12.52
CA TRP A 75 5.42 4.26 11.68
C TRP A 75 6.71 4.02 12.47
N ASP A 76 6.78 4.52 13.70
CA ASP A 76 7.97 4.32 14.53
C ASP A 76 8.08 2.85 14.97
N ASP A 77 6.97 2.16 15.26
CA ASP A 77 6.97 0.73 15.53
C ASP A 77 7.45 -0.06 14.31
N MET A 78 6.95 0.25 13.12
CA MET A 78 7.42 -0.37 11.88
C MET A 78 8.90 -0.11 11.64
N TYR A 79 9.36 1.11 11.86
CA TYR A 79 10.77 1.47 11.72
C TYR A 79 11.65 0.66 12.67
N GLU A 80 11.28 0.54 13.95
CA GLU A 80 12.03 -0.23 14.94
C GLU A 80 12.08 -1.72 14.61
N ILE A 81 10.99 -2.27 14.09
CA ILE A 81 11.00 -3.65 13.58
C ILE A 81 11.98 -3.77 12.39
N CYS A 82 11.87 -2.89 11.41
CA CYS A 82 12.76 -2.87 10.25
C CYS A 82 14.22 -2.75 10.66
N ARG A 83 14.55 -1.88 11.63
CA ARG A 83 15.89 -1.69 12.17
C ARG A 83 16.45 -2.95 12.84
N LYS A 84 15.63 -3.71 13.56
CA LYS A 84 16.03 -4.97 14.19
C LYS A 84 16.23 -6.10 13.19
N ILE A 85 15.41 -6.12 12.13
CA ILE A 85 15.45 -7.15 11.09
C ILE A 85 16.61 -6.94 10.13
N THR A 86 16.88 -5.67 9.75
CA THR A 86 17.88 -5.35 8.72
C THR A 86 19.27 -5.56 9.28
N LYS A 87 19.92 -6.63 8.82
CA LYS A 87 21.26 -7.02 9.30
C LYS A 87 21.98 -7.99 8.37
N ASP A 88 23.28 -8.01 8.50
CA ASP A 88 24.16 -9.06 8.02
C ASP A 88 24.10 -10.23 9.01
N VAL A 89 23.66 -11.39 8.56
CA VAL A 89 23.47 -12.59 9.39
C VAL A 89 24.71 -13.50 9.35
N ASN A 90 25.42 -13.49 8.22
CA ASN A 90 26.55 -14.39 7.97
C ASN A 90 27.91 -13.75 8.27
N GLY A 91 27.97 -12.41 8.44
CA GLY A 91 29.18 -11.66 8.77
C GLY A 91 30.09 -11.35 7.57
N ASP A 92 29.55 -11.38 6.34
CA ASP A 92 30.32 -11.09 5.13
C ASP A 92 30.38 -9.61 4.76
N GLY A 93 29.72 -8.74 5.52
CA GLY A 93 29.64 -7.30 5.30
C GLY A 93 28.49 -6.87 4.39
N LEU A 94 27.66 -7.80 3.94
CA LEU A 94 26.45 -7.52 3.17
C LEU A 94 25.21 -7.84 4.03
N LEU A 95 24.13 -7.08 3.81
CA LEU A 95 22.88 -7.37 4.49
C LEU A 95 22.19 -8.60 3.87
N ASP A 96 21.75 -9.52 4.72
CA ASP A 96 21.01 -10.72 4.34
C ASP A 96 19.52 -10.61 4.61
N GLN A 97 19.12 -9.71 5.51
CA GLN A 97 17.75 -9.49 5.91
C GLN A 97 17.39 -8.01 5.80
N PHE A 98 16.12 -7.73 5.44
CA PHE A 98 15.65 -6.39 5.15
C PHE A 98 14.29 -6.13 5.79
N GLY A 99 14.06 -4.87 6.18
CA GLY A 99 12.80 -4.46 6.77
C GLY A 99 11.66 -4.47 5.76
N THR A 100 11.88 -3.85 4.60
CA THR A 100 10.82 -3.68 3.59
C THR A 100 11.30 -4.02 2.18
N TYR A 101 10.37 -4.50 1.36
CA TYR A 101 10.51 -4.59 -0.09
C TYR A 101 9.32 -3.89 -0.75
N ASN A 102 9.58 -3.13 -1.80
CA ASN A 102 8.56 -2.43 -2.60
C ASN A 102 7.67 -1.46 -1.81
N TYR A 103 8.07 -1.04 -0.61
CA TYR A 103 7.39 -0.01 0.16
C TYR A 103 7.79 1.36 -0.37
N SER A 104 6.84 2.11 -0.89
CA SER A 104 7.07 3.39 -1.55
C SER A 104 6.61 4.58 -0.70
N TRP A 105 7.05 5.79 -1.05
CA TRP A 105 6.57 7.02 -0.44
C TRP A 105 5.04 7.19 -0.54
N ARG A 106 4.40 6.65 -1.59
CA ARG A 106 2.94 6.66 -1.73
C ARG A 106 2.26 5.82 -0.65
N ASN A 107 2.84 4.67 -0.30
CA ASN A 107 2.31 3.84 0.79
C ASN A 107 2.38 4.61 2.11
N ALA A 108 3.50 5.31 2.36
CA ALA A 108 3.65 6.16 3.53
C ALA A 108 2.67 7.34 3.52
N ASP A 109 2.52 8.05 2.40
CA ASP A 109 1.60 9.18 2.25
C ASP A 109 0.15 8.78 2.55
N TYR A 110 -0.33 7.67 1.97
CA TYR A 110 -1.67 7.17 2.27
C TYR A 110 -1.90 6.83 3.74
N THR A 111 -0.88 6.30 4.41
CA THR A 111 -0.98 5.94 5.84
C THR A 111 -0.80 7.13 6.78
N SER A 112 -0.21 8.23 6.31
CA SER A 112 -0.13 9.49 7.07
C SER A 112 -1.43 10.30 7.06
N GLY A 113 -2.41 9.89 6.25
CA GLY A 113 -3.62 10.68 5.98
C GLY A 113 -3.39 11.77 4.92
N GLY A 114 -2.24 11.79 4.28
CA GLY A 114 -1.93 12.69 3.17
C GLY A 114 -2.83 12.44 1.96
N ARG A 115 -3.06 13.48 1.19
CA ARG A 115 -3.73 13.41 -0.10
C ARG A 115 -2.82 14.04 -1.14
N PHE A 116 -2.17 13.20 -1.93
CA PHE A 116 -1.27 13.67 -3.00
C PHE A 116 -1.98 14.51 -4.05
N TYR A 117 -3.29 14.37 -4.18
CA TYR A 117 -4.11 15.18 -5.08
C TYR A 117 -5.40 15.57 -4.38
N ASP A 118 -5.56 16.87 -4.17
CA ASP A 118 -6.84 17.47 -3.81
C ASP A 118 -7.41 18.10 -5.09
N GLY A 119 -8.53 17.56 -5.58
CA GLY A 119 -9.14 17.95 -6.85
C GLY A 119 -9.52 19.44 -6.94
N ASP A 120 -9.66 20.10 -5.79
CA ASP A 120 -10.06 21.50 -5.67
C ASP A 120 -8.87 22.48 -5.60
N GLN A 121 -7.68 21.99 -5.34
CA GLN A 121 -6.48 22.83 -5.28
C GLN A 121 -5.55 22.51 -6.46
N GLN A 122 -5.36 23.48 -7.34
CA GLN A 122 -4.40 23.41 -8.46
C GLN A 122 -2.93 23.42 -8.01
N GLN A 123 -2.65 23.26 -6.72
CA GLN A 123 -1.31 23.24 -6.16
C GLN A 123 -0.85 21.82 -5.92
N LEU A 124 0.35 21.50 -6.40
CA LEU A 124 1.01 20.25 -6.08
C LEU A 124 1.31 20.21 -4.58
N PRO A 125 0.94 19.14 -3.85
CA PRO A 125 0.98 19.11 -2.38
C PRO A 125 2.38 18.85 -1.81
N PHE A 126 3.45 19.19 -2.52
CA PHE A 126 4.83 19.01 -2.04
C PHE A 126 5.17 19.87 -0.83
N THR A 127 4.32 20.82 -0.47
CA THR A 127 4.42 21.63 0.76
C THR A 127 3.55 21.09 1.88
N ASP A 128 2.74 20.06 1.62
CA ASP A 128 1.94 19.39 2.64
C ASP A 128 2.86 18.67 3.64
N SER A 129 2.63 18.89 4.93
CA SER A 129 3.43 18.28 5.99
C SER A 129 3.37 16.74 5.96
N HIS A 130 2.23 16.16 5.63
CA HIS A 130 2.07 14.72 5.52
C HIS A 130 2.94 14.11 4.41
N VAL A 131 2.97 14.76 3.23
CA VAL A 131 3.84 14.35 2.11
C VAL A 131 5.31 14.47 2.49
N LEU A 132 5.71 15.56 3.13
CA LEU A 132 7.08 15.74 3.59
C LEU A 132 7.49 14.69 4.64
N ASP A 133 6.60 14.38 5.57
CA ASP A 133 6.86 13.38 6.60
C ASP A 133 6.91 11.96 6.01
N ALA A 134 6.06 11.65 5.02
CA ALA A 134 6.15 10.40 4.27
C ALA A 134 7.50 10.24 3.54
N ILE A 135 8.00 11.31 2.90
CA ILE A 135 9.30 11.31 2.23
C ILE A 135 10.45 11.12 3.24
N LYS A 136 10.41 11.83 4.38
CA LYS A 136 11.41 11.68 5.45
C LYS A 136 11.40 10.26 6.01
N TYR A 137 10.21 9.71 6.23
CA TYR A 137 10.05 8.34 6.72
C TYR A 137 10.64 7.32 5.75
N MET A 138 10.36 7.47 4.45
CA MET A 138 10.96 6.63 3.41
C MET A 138 12.48 6.72 3.39
N LYS A 139 13.02 7.93 3.56
CA LYS A 139 14.48 8.10 3.66
C LYS A 139 15.03 7.32 4.87
N ARG A 140 14.43 7.45 6.04
CA ARG A 140 14.83 6.70 7.24
C ARG A 140 14.84 5.19 7.01
N LEU A 141 13.79 4.64 6.36
CA LEU A 141 13.71 3.21 6.04
C LEU A 141 14.79 2.78 5.04
N ASN A 142 15.03 3.58 4.00
CA ASN A 142 16.03 3.25 2.99
C ASN A 142 17.46 3.34 3.53
N ASP A 143 17.72 4.27 4.45
CA ASP A 143 19.04 4.40 5.10
C ASP A 143 19.43 3.13 5.89
N LEU A 144 18.44 2.34 6.37
CA LEU A 144 18.69 1.05 7.02
C LEU A 144 19.37 0.05 6.08
N ASN A 145 19.10 0.12 4.78
CA ASN A 145 19.64 -0.81 3.79
C ASN A 145 21.11 -0.53 3.41
N GLN A 146 21.71 0.53 3.95
CA GLN A 146 23.13 0.88 3.74
C GLN A 146 23.53 0.97 2.25
N GLY A 147 22.61 1.41 1.41
CA GLY A 147 22.81 1.51 -0.04
C GLY A 147 22.57 0.22 -0.83
N GLN A 148 22.27 -0.90 -0.15
CA GLN A 148 21.91 -2.13 -0.83
C GLN A 148 20.46 -2.09 -1.34
N SER A 149 20.24 -2.62 -2.54
CA SER A 149 18.91 -2.76 -3.13
C SER A 149 18.26 -4.06 -2.68
N VAL A 150 17.05 -3.96 -2.13
CA VAL A 150 16.23 -5.12 -1.80
C VAL A 150 15.55 -5.65 -3.06
N THR A 151 15.61 -6.94 -3.29
CA THR A 151 15.15 -7.59 -4.50
C THR A 151 13.93 -8.49 -4.27
N GLN A 152 13.24 -8.85 -5.37
CA GLN A 152 12.19 -9.87 -5.34
C GLN A 152 12.73 -11.23 -4.84
N GLU A 153 14.01 -11.52 -5.08
CA GLU A 153 14.62 -12.76 -4.61
C GLU A 153 14.76 -12.79 -3.10
N ASP A 154 15.12 -11.66 -2.46
CA ASP A 154 15.19 -11.54 -1.01
C ASP A 154 13.82 -11.78 -0.37
N PHE A 155 12.76 -11.21 -0.96
CA PHE A 155 11.39 -11.49 -0.55
C PHE A 155 11.03 -12.98 -0.73
N ASN A 156 11.34 -13.58 -1.86
CA ASN A 156 11.05 -14.98 -2.15
C ASN A 156 11.81 -15.96 -1.23
N LYS A 157 12.99 -15.58 -0.77
CA LYS A 157 13.76 -16.33 0.24
C LYS A 157 13.20 -16.18 1.66
N GLY A 158 12.27 -15.24 1.87
CA GLY A 158 11.69 -14.95 3.18
C GLY A 158 12.56 -14.06 4.05
N ASN A 159 13.45 -13.29 3.44
CA ASN A 159 14.41 -12.41 4.10
C ASN A 159 13.89 -10.97 4.29
N VAL A 160 12.63 -10.71 3.95
CA VAL A 160 12.00 -9.38 4.08
C VAL A 160 10.84 -9.45 5.07
N ALA A 161 10.75 -8.46 5.96
CA ALA A 161 9.71 -8.43 6.99
C ALA A 161 8.37 -7.92 6.46
N PHE A 162 8.36 -6.85 5.66
CA PHE A 162 7.14 -6.19 5.19
C PHE A 162 7.14 -5.97 3.68
N MET A 163 6.00 -6.18 3.06
CA MET A 163 5.79 -5.89 1.64
C MET A 163 4.35 -5.45 1.38
N PRO A 164 4.11 -4.27 0.79
CA PRO A 164 2.80 -3.91 0.30
C PRO A 164 2.46 -4.72 -0.96
N LEU A 165 1.29 -5.30 -0.98
CA LEU A 165 0.75 -6.05 -2.10
C LEU A 165 -0.71 -5.68 -2.33
N THR A 166 -1.12 -5.63 -3.58
CA THR A 166 -2.54 -5.69 -3.91
C THR A 166 -3.09 -7.08 -3.61
N PHE A 167 -4.38 -7.16 -3.36
CA PHE A 167 -5.02 -8.47 -3.16
C PHE A 167 -4.92 -9.36 -4.43
N ALA A 168 -4.87 -8.75 -5.60
CA ALA A 168 -4.64 -9.46 -6.86
C ALA A 168 -3.23 -10.09 -6.93
N GLU A 169 -2.20 -9.33 -6.54
CA GLU A 169 -0.82 -9.84 -6.45
C GLU A 169 -0.71 -10.95 -5.40
N TYR A 170 -1.34 -10.80 -4.23
CA TYR A 170 -1.40 -11.85 -3.21
C TYR A 170 -1.97 -13.16 -3.77
N ARG A 171 -3.01 -13.10 -4.62
CA ARG A 171 -3.57 -14.29 -5.26
C ARG A 171 -2.55 -15.02 -6.14
N THR A 172 -1.66 -14.28 -6.79
CA THR A 172 -0.55 -14.85 -7.57
C THR A 172 0.44 -15.60 -6.68
N TYR A 173 0.80 -15.02 -5.53
CA TYR A 173 1.67 -15.69 -4.55
C TYR A 173 1.01 -16.89 -3.87
N LYS A 174 -0.31 -16.88 -3.71
CA LYS A 174 -1.08 -17.99 -3.14
C LYS A 174 -1.00 -19.27 -3.99
N THR A 175 -0.74 -19.17 -5.29
CA THR A 175 -0.56 -20.33 -6.17
C THR A 175 0.79 -21.01 -5.99
N TYR A 176 1.74 -20.39 -5.28
CA TYR A 176 3.02 -20.99 -4.91
C TYR A 176 2.93 -21.59 -3.49
N PRO A 177 2.46 -22.86 -3.33
CA PRO A 177 2.05 -23.39 -2.03
C PRO A 177 3.20 -23.54 -1.02
N TYR A 178 4.46 -23.45 -1.46
CA TYR A 178 5.60 -23.78 -0.62
C TYR A 178 6.25 -22.58 0.08
N ARG A 179 6.15 -21.36 -0.44
CA ARG A 179 6.88 -20.22 0.08
C ARG A 179 6.03 -19.32 0.97
N ILE A 180 4.85 -18.93 0.52
CA ILE A 180 3.98 -18.03 1.30
C ILE A 180 3.29 -18.74 2.46
N LYS A 181 2.88 -20.00 2.31
CA LYS A 181 2.35 -20.77 3.45
C LYS A 181 3.35 -20.90 4.61
N LYS A 182 4.64 -20.86 4.32
CA LYS A 182 5.70 -20.92 5.33
C LYS A 182 5.88 -19.58 6.06
N TYR A 183 5.57 -18.44 5.41
CA TYR A 183 5.90 -17.10 5.90
C TYR A 183 4.68 -16.28 6.34
N THR A 184 3.46 -16.64 5.96
CA THR A 184 2.22 -15.91 6.25
C THR A 184 1.28 -16.59 7.24
N ARG A 185 1.70 -17.67 7.89
CA ARG A 185 0.92 -18.35 8.95
C ARG A 185 1.41 -17.96 10.33
#